data_0775b71d5be4f5da35e328c8cd25852b
#
_entry.id   0775b71d5be4f5da35e328c8cd25852b
#
_cell.length_a   1.000
_cell.length_b   1.000
_cell.length_c   1.000
_cell.angle_alpha   90.00
_cell.angle_beta   90.00
_cell.angle_gamma   90.00
#
_symmetry.space_group_name_H-M   'P 1'
#
loop_
_entity.id
_entity.type
_entity.pdbx_description
1 polymer ?
#
loop_
_entity_poly.entity_id
_entity_poly.type
_entity_poly.pdbx_seq_one_letter_code
_entity_poly.pdbx_strand_id
1 'polypeptide(L)'
;DFQVRLRRGMAAQLRHLALPGRVDHIPGVGAALWSPPGQWRLGLWQQLRFLPDFAAITGLTRLPGRLGGIQHIQQLHPKRPHWYLQVLGVAPDQQGRGHARRLLAPVLALCDRDRHGAFLETCEPANLPLYRRFGFEVIREDRVTADGPPIWLMWRPPPL
;
A
#
# COMPACT_ATOMS: atom_id res chain seq x y z
N ASP A 1 -10.08 -16.86 12.83
CA ASP A 1 -10.83 -15.60 12.85
C ASP A 1 -10.16 -14.57 11.93
N PHE A 2 -10.94 -14.08 10.95
CA PHE A 2 -10.46 -13.13 9.94
C PHE A 2 -9.95 -11.82 10.58
N GLN A 3 -10.65 -11.29 11.56
CA GLN A 3 -10.32 -10.04 12.25
C GLN A 3 -8.97 -10.13 13.00
N VAL A 4 -8.71 -11.25 13.65
CA VAL A 4 -7.44 -11.49 14.36
C VAL A 4 -6.27 -11.56 13.37
N ARG A 5 -6.46 -12.24 12.23
CA ARG A 5 -5.44 -12.31 11.17
C ARG A 5 -5.19 -10.96 10.53
N LEU A 6 -6.25 -10.17 10.28
CA LEU A 6 -6.14 -8.82 9.75
C LEU A 6 -5.35 -7.91 10.69
N ARG A 7 -5.68 -7.90 11.99
CA ARG A 7 -4.94 -7.12 13.00
C ARG A 7 -3.47 -7.52 13.10
N ARG A 8 -3.17 -8.82 13.07
CA ARG A 8 -1.78 -9.33 13.06
C ARG A 8 -1.04 -8.90 11.79
N GLY A 9 -1.70 -8.97 10.63
CA GLY A 9 -1.14 -8.51 9.35
C GLY A 9 -0.80 -7.03 9.36
N MET A 10 -1.73 -6.20 9.82
CA MET A 10 -1.51 -4.75 9.96
C MET A 10 -0.38 -4.43 10.95
N ALA A 11 -0.34 -5.11 12.10
CA ALA A 11 0.74 -4.92 13.09
C ALA A 11 2.11 -5.38 12.55
N ALA A 12 2.16 -6.45 11.76
CA ALA A 12 3.38 -6.91 11.10
C ALA A 12 3.84 -5.91 10.03
N GLN A 13 2.93 -5.39 9.19
CA GLN A 13 3.25 -4.33 8.25
C GLN A 13 3.81 -3.09 8.93
N LEU A 14 3.19 -2.62 10.01
CA LEU A 14 3.69 -1.46 10.76
C LEU A 14 5.09 -1.72 11.33
N ARG A 15 5.35 -2.90 11.89
CA ARG A 15 6.67 -3.24 12.46
C ARG A 15 7.78 -3.35 11.42
N HIS A 16 7.48 -3.91 10.25
CA HIS A 16 8.52 -4.25 9.26
C HIS A 16 8.62 -3.24 8.10
N LEU A 17 7.54 -2.54 7.78
CA LEU A 17 7.45 -1.63 6.65
C LEU A 17 7.46 -0.15 7.04
N ALA A 18 7.06 0.18 8.29
CA ALA A 18 7.00 1.57 8.72
C ALA A 18 8.38 2.18 9.06
N LEU A 19 9.40 1.37 9.34
CA LEU A 19 10.71 1.88 9.81
C LEU A 19 11.50 2.66 8.76
N PRO A 20 11.49 2.36 7.44
CA PRO A 20 12.01 3.29 6.42
C PRO A 20 10.94 4.23 5.89
N GLY A 21 9.68 4.07 6.32
CA GLY A 21 8.51 4.75 5.78
C GLY A 21 8.05 5.94 6.61
N ARG A 22 7.02 6.62 6.08
CA ARG A 22 6.30 7.66 6.78
C ARG A 22 4.90 7.17 7.15
N VAL A 23 4.53 7.37 8.40
CA VAL A 23 3.18 7.08 8.91
C VAL A 23 2.50 8.40 9.28
N ASP A 24 1.46 8.74 8.55
CA ASP A 24 0.53 9.82 8.92
C ASP A 24 -0.70 9.17 9.57
N HIS A 25 -1.09 9.62 10.76
CA HIS A 25 -2.22 9.03 11.47
C HIS A 25 -3.09 10.09 12.15
N ILE A 26 -4.36 9.76 12.31
CA ILE A 26 -5.35 10.51 13.08
C ILE A 26 -5.83 9.55 14.17
N PRO A 27 -5.53 9.81 15.47
CA PRO A 27 -5.88 8.91 16.57
C PRO A 27 -7.37 8.53 16.56
N GLY A 28 -7.66 7.23 16.69
CA GLY A 28 -9.02 6.69 16.67
C GLY A 28 -9.76 6.73 15.34
N VAL A 29 -9.13 7.28 14.28
CA VAL A 29 -9.78 7.51 12.98
C VAL A 29 -9.14 6.70 11.86
N GLY A 30 -7.81 6.79 11.68
CA GLY A 30 -7.16 6.10 10.57
C GLY A 30 -5.69 6.44 10.41
N ALA A 31 -5.06 5.80 9.41
CA ALA A 31 -3.65 6.01 9.10
C ALA A 31 -3.37 5.82 7.61
N ALA A 32 -2.29 6.44 7.15
CA ALA A 32 -1.66 6.20 5.86
C ALA A 32 -0.19 5.82 6.08
N LEU A 33 0.26 4.76 5.40
CA LEU A 33 1.64 4.30 5.43
C LEU A 33 2.25 4.47 4.04
N TRP A 34 3.35 5.21 3.98
CA TRP A 34 4.06 5.52 2.76
C TRP A 34 5.51 5.07 2.79
N SER A 35 6.00 4.55 1.67
CA SER A 35 7.43 4.37 1.43
C SER A 35 7.98 5.53 0.61
N PRO A 36 9.11 6.13 1.03
CA PRO A 36 9.80 7.16 0.25
C PRO A 36 10.36 6.61 -1.07
N PRO A 37 10.70 7.50 -2.03
CA PRO A 37 11.32 7.10 -3.28
C PRO A 37 12.53 6.19 -3.10
N GLY A 38 12.52 5.05 -3.81
CA GLY A 38 13.60 4.06 -3.76
C GLY A 38 13.60 3.13 -2.54
N GLN A 39 12.71 3.33 -1.55
CA GLN A 39 12.69 2.56 -0.30
C GLN A 39 11.49 1.60 -0.15
N TRP A 40 10.75 1.37 -1.21
CA TRP A 40 9.58 0.48 -1.16
C TRP A 40 9.93 -1.01 -1.21
N ARG A 41 11.13 -1.36 -1.69
CA ARG A 41 11.60 -2.75 -1.71
C ARG A 41 12.12 -3.15 -0.34
N LEU A 42 11.59 -4.26 0.18
CA LEU A 42 12.15 -4.86 1.37
C LEU A 42 13.53 -5.44 1.05
N GLY A 43 14.53 -5.08 1.83
CA GLY A 43 15.83 -5.73 1.80
C GLY A 43 15.71 -7.22 2.19
N LEU A 44 16.70 -8.04 1.80
CA LEU A 44 16.68 -9.49 2.07
C LEU A 44 16.46 -9.81 3.56
N TRP A 45 17.13 -9.11 4.46
CA TRP A 45 16.98 -9.27 5.91
C TRP A 45 15.57 -8.92 6.41
N GLN A 46 14.96 -7.89 5.86
CA GLN A 46 13.58 -7.51 6.20
C GLN A 46 12.60 -8.58 5.70
N GLN A 47 12.80 -9.12 4.50
CA GLN A 47 11.98 -10.22 3.97
C GLN A 47 12.08 -11.47 4.86
N LEU A 48 13.29 -11.86 5.28
CA LEU A 48 13.50 -13.00 6.18
C LEU A 48 12.83 -12.79 7.53
N ARG A 49 12.90 -11.59 8.10
CA ARG A 49 12.23 -11.24 9.38
C ARG A 49 10.71 -11.20 9.26
N PHE A 50 10.18 -10.83 8.10
CA PHE A 50 8.74 -10.79 7.85
C PHE A 50 8.14 -12.17 7.56
N LEU A 51 8.93 -13.12 7.09
CA LEU A 51 8.49 -14.44 6.65
C LEU A 51 7.70 -15.24 7.72
N PRO A 52 8.11 -15.29 8.99
CA PRO A 52 7.34 -15.99 10.03
C PRO A 52 5.95 -15.37 10.27
N ASP A 53 5.87 -14.03 10.35
CA ASP A 53 4.60 -13.32 10.51
C ASP A 53 3.70 -13.55 9.28
N PHE A 54 4.28 -13.50 8.08
CA PHE A 54 3.56 -13.74 6.84
C PHE A 54 3.03 -15.17 6.76
N ALA A 55 3.83 -16.17 7.12
CA ALA A 55 3.41 -17.58 7.19
C ALA A 55 2.28 -17.79 8.21
N ALA A 56 2.36 -17.15 9.38
CA ALA A 56 1.31 -17.22 10.41
C ALA A 56 -0.02 -16.60 9.95
N ILE A 57 0.03 -15.55 9.14
CA ILE A 57 -1.17 -14.86 8.60
C ILE A 57 -1.79 -15.67 7.45
N THR A 58 -0.94 -16.22 6.58
CA THR A 58 -1.39 -16.85 5.31
C THR A 58 -1.66 -18.34 5.42
N GLY A 59 -1.02 -19.01 6.37
CA GLY A 59 -0.94 -20.46 6.44
C GLY A 59 0.13 -21.04 5.50
N LEU A 60 0.81 -22.10 5.96
CA LEU A 60 1.94 -22.69 5.24
C LEU A 60 1.57 -23.23 3.85
N THR A 61 0.37 -23.79 3.70
CA THR A 61 -0.10 -24.38 2.43
C THR A 61 -0.34 -23.35 1.33
N ARG A 62 -0.68 -22.11 1.69
CA ARG A 62 -0.95 -21.02 0.74
C ARG A 62 0.25 -20.09 0.52
N LEU A 63 1.33 -20.33 1.26
CA LEU A 63 2.53 -19.46 1.26
C LEU A 63 3.18 -19.33 -0.14
N PRO A 64 3.43 -20.42 -0.91
CA PRO A 64 4.10 -20.30 -2.20
C PRO A 64 3.33 -19.44 -3.20
N GLY A 65 2.01 -19.64 -3.34
CA GLY A 65 1.18 -18.87 -4.26
C GLY A 65 1.11 -17.39 -3.89
N ARG A 66 1.10 -17.07 -2.59
CA ARG A 66 1.07 -15.68 -2.11
C ARG A 66 2.40 -14.97 -2.26
N LEU A 67 3.52 -15.67 -2.06
CA LEU A 67 4.85 -15.13 -2.36
C LEU A 67 4.99 -14.84 -3.85
N GLY A 68 4.53 -15.74 -4.72
CA GLY A 68 4.48 -15.51 -6.17
C GLY A 68 3.65 -14.28 -6.54
N GLY A 69 2.49 -14.10 -5.92
CA GLY A 69 1.64 -12.92 -6.12
C GLY A 69 2.32 -11.61 -5.70
N ILE A 70 3.00 -11.60 -4.54
CA ILE A 70 3.77 -10.43 -4.09
C ILE A 70 4.91 -10.13 -5.07
N GLN A 71 5.65 -11.14 -5.50
CA GLN A 71 6.73 -10.97 -6.46
C GLN A 71 6.21 -10.44 -7.80
N HIS A 72 5.08 -10.95 -8.29
CA HIS A 72 4.43 -10.45 -9.49
C HIS A 72 4.09 -8.96 -9.36
N ILE A 73 3.42 -8.54 -8.28
CA ILE A 73 3.09 -7.14 -8.02
C ILE A 73 4.35 -6.27 -7.96
N GLN A 74 5.41 -6.74 -7.29
CA GLN A 74 6.68 -6.01 -7.22
C GLN A 74 7.32 -5.78 -8.59
N GLN A 75 7.15 -6.70 -9.55
CA GLN A 75 7.63 -6.52 -10.92
C GLN A 75 6.84 -5.46 -11.69
N LEU A 76 5.60 -5.21 -11.31
CA LEU A 76 4.72 -4.22 -11.93
C LEU A 76 4.93 -2.80 -11.41
N HIS A 77 5.72 -2.62 -10.34
CA HIS A 77 6.04 -1.29 -9.81
C HIS A 77 6.80 -0.43 -10.83
N PRO A 78 6.50 0.87 -10.89
CA PRO A 78 7.25 1.81 -11.70
C PRO A 78 8.75 1.81 -11.32
N LYS A 79 9.64 1.81 -12.34
CA LYS A 79 11.09 1.80 -12.10
C LYS A 79 11.64 3.16 -11.65
N ARG A 80 10.93 4.26 -11.98
CA ARG A 80 11.31 5.62 -11.59
C ARG A 80 11.06 5.85 -10.10
N PRO A 81 11.88 6.68 -9.42
CA PRO A 81 11.65 7.02 -8.01
C PRO A 81 10.26 7.62 -7.80
N HIS A 82 9.55 7.14 -6.78
CA HIS A 82 8.20 7.57 -6.46
C HIS A 82 7.87 7.31 -4.99
N TRP A 83 6.90 8.04 -4.45
CA TRP A 83 6.26 7.71 -3.18
C TRP A 83 5.27 6.57 -3.38
N TYR A 84 5.34 5.57 -2.53
CA TYR A 84 4.46 4.42 -2.60
C TYR A 84 3.51 4.37 -1.40
N LEU A 85 2.21 4.50 -1.65
CA LEU A 85 1.17 4.32 -0.64
C LEU A 85 0.93 2.83 -0.42
N GLN A 86 1.45 2.29 0.68
CA GLN A 86 1.30 0.88 1.04
C GLN A 86 -0.05 0.58 1.69
N VAL A 87 -0.51 1.48 2.56
CA VAL A 87 -1.75 1.31 3.32
C VAL A 87 -2.44 2.66 3.47
N LEU A 88 -3.75 2.66 3.25
CA LEU A 88 -4.66 3.72 3.68
C LEU A 88 -5.85 3.05 4.36
N GLY A 89 -6.10 3.41 5.61
CA GLY A 89 -7.23 2.90 6.37
C GLY A 89 -7.92 4.02 7.14
N VAL A 90 -9.24 4.06 7.05
CA VAL A 90 -10.12 4.93 7.85
C VAL A 90 -11.18 4.05 8.48
N ALA A 91 -11.41 4.22 9.80
CA ALA A 91 -12.41 3.48 10.54
C ALA A 91 -13.78 3.61 9.87
N PRO A 92 -14.58 2.52 9.78
CA PRO A 92 -15.83 2.52 9.01
C PRO A 92 -16.81 3.62 9.42
N ASP A 93 -16.94 3.90 10.71
CA ASP A 93 -17.79 4.94 11.28
C ASP A 93 -17.27 6.37 11.05
N GLN A 94 -16.03 6.50 10.59
CA GLN A 94 -15.36 7.77 10.29
C GLN A 94 -15.20 8.04 8.79
N GLN A 95 -15.63 7.10 7.93
CA GLN A 95 -15.58 7.28 6.48
C GLN A 95 -16.53 8.39 6.00
N GLY A 96 -16.29 8.92 4.80
CA GLY A 96 -17.10 9.99 4.22
C GLY A 96 -16.88 11.38 4.81
N ARG A 97 -16.00 11.55 5.82
CA ARG A 97 -15.75 12.82 6.54
C ARG A 97 -14.45 13.53 6.11
N GLY A 98 -13.87 13.15 4.97
CA GLY A 98 -12.65 13.78 4.44
C GLY A 98 -11.34 13.36 5.10
N HIS A 99 -11.34 12.35 5.99
CA HIS A 99 -10.13 11.91 6.70
C HIS A 99 -9.07 11.32 5.77
N ALA A 100 -9.48 10.61 4.71
CA ALA A 100 -8.54 10.13 3.69
C ALA A 100 -7.73 11.29 3.07
N ARG A 101 -8.38 12.43 2.78
CA ARG A 101 -7.69 13.64 2.29
C ARG A 101 -6.66 14.14 3.30
N ARG A 102 -7.02 14.23 4.57
CA ARG A 102 -6.09 14.70 5.62
C ARG A 102 -4.88 13.78 5.78
N LEU A 103 -5.06 12.47 5.60
CA LEU A 103 -3.99 11.48 5.69
C LEU A 103 -3.08 11.48 4.44
N LEU A 104 -3.62 11.76 3.25
CA LEU A 104 -2.85 11.74 2.01
C LEU A 104 -2.16 13.08 1.71
N ALA A 105 -2.80 14.19 2.06
CA ALA A 105 -2.33 15.54 1.69
C ALA A 105 -0.88 15.85 2.07
N PRO A 106 -0.35 15.48 3.25
CA PRO A 106 1.03 15.80 3.63
C PRO A 106 2.06 15.19 2.69
N VAL A 107 1.89 13.92 2.27
CA VAL A 107 2.84 13.27 1.36
C VAL A 107 2.63 13.72 -0.08
N LEU A 108 1.39 13.95 -0.49
CA LEU A 108 1.12 14.49 -1.84
C LEU A 108 1.72 15.89 -2.01
N ALA A 109 1.73 16.73 -0.97
CA ALA A 109 2.44 18.02 -0.99
C ALA A 109 3.97 17.85 -1.11
N LEU A 110 4.56 16.82 -0.50
CA LEU A 110 5.97 16.46 -0.72
C LEU A 110 6.22 16.01 -2.16
N CYS A 111 5.32 15.20 -2.71
CA CYS A 111 5.40 14.78 -4.13
C CYS A 111 5.44 16.00 -5.06
N ASP A 112 4.56 16.98 -4.81
CA ASP A 112 4.46 18.19 -5.63
C ASP A 112 5.70 19.07 -5.48
N ARG A 113 6.17 19.29 -4.24
CA ARG A 113 7.35 20.09 -3.95
C ARG A 113 8.62 19.49 -4.58
N ASP A 114 8.80 18.18 -4.44
CA ASP A 114 10.03 17.48 -4.80
C ASP A 114 9.97 16.88 -6.22
N ARG A 115 8.87 17.15 -6.96
CA ARG A 115 8.60 16.66 -8.32
C ARG A 115 8.71 15.13 -8.42
N HIS A 116 8.22 14.41 -7.41
CA HIS A 116 8.10 12.97 -7.44
C HIS A 116 6.67 12.55 -7.78
N GLY A 117 6.54 11.45 -8.53
CA GLY A 117 5.25 10.79 -8.69
C GLY A 117 4.86 10.02 -7.43
N ALA A 118 3.59 9.62 -7.37
CA ALA A 118 3.10 8.70 -6.35
C ALA A 118 2.46 7.48 -7.01
N PHE A 119 2.58 6.32 -6.34
CA PHE A 119 2.07 5.04 -6.81
C PHE A 119 1.28 4.35 -5.71
N LEU A 120 0.27 3.62 -6.09
CA LEU A 120 -0.47 2.70 -5.22
C LEU A 120 -1.05 1.55 -6.03
N GLU A 121 -1.42 0.48 -5.36
CA GLU A 121 -2.31 -0.55 -5.89
C GLU A 121 -3.52 -0.76 -4.98
N THR A 122 -4.63 -1.19 -5.57
CA THR A 122 -5.85 -1.56 -4.84
C THR A 122 -6.54 -2.75 -5.50
N CYS A 123 -7.07 -3.67 -4.69
CA CYS A 123 -7.94 -4.76 -5.15
C CYS A 123 -9.43 -4.41 -5.00
N GLU A 124 -9.76 -3.21 -4.49
CA GLU A 124 -11.12 -2.77 -4.25
C GLU A 124 -11.52 -1.69 -5.26
N PRO A 125 -12.41 -2.00 -6.24
CA PRO A 125 -12.79 -1.05 -7.28
C PRO A 125 -13.54 0.18 -6.71
N ALA A 126 -14.21 0.05 -5.57
CA ALA A 126 -14.87 1.16 -4.89
C ALA A 126 -13.91 2.26 -4.44
N ASN A 127 -12.61 1.95 -4.33
CA ASN A 127 -11.58 2.93 -3.96
C ASN A 127 -11.06 3.75 -5.16
N LEU A 128 -11.29 3.33 -6.40
CA LEU A 128 -10.80 4.03 -7.58
C LEU A 128 -11.27 5.49 -7.67
N PRO A 129 -12.57 5.82 -7.43
CA PRO A 129 -13.02 7.21 -7.44
C PRO A 129 -12.36 8.05 -6.34
N LEU A 130 -12.05 7.46 -5.18
CA LEU A 130 -11.33 8.14 -4.11
C LEU A 130 -9.95 8.60 -4.60
N TYR A 131 -9.15 7.67 -5.12
CA TYR A 131 -7.78 7.96 -5.55
C TYR A 131 -7.71 8.90 -6.77
N ARG A 132 -8.68 8.80 -7.69
CA ARG A 132 -8.80 9.74 -8.82
C ARG A 132 -8.95 11.19 -8.38
N ARG A 133 -9.64 11.47 -7.27
CA ARG A 133 -9.76 12.83 -6.70
C ARG A 133 -8.43 13.43 -6.24
N PHE A 134 -7.41 12.59 -6.04
CA PHE A 134 -6.05 12.99 -5.68
C PHE A 134 -5.08 12.96 -6.87
N GLY A 135 -5.59 12.83 -8.08
CA GLY A 135 -4.79 12.83 -9.30
C GLY A 135 -4.16 11.50 -9.67
N PHE A 136 -4.58 10.39 -9.04
CA PHE A 136 -4.15 9.06 -9.45
C PHE A 136 -4.98 8.57 -10.63
N GLU A 137 -4.32 7.99 -11.61
CA GLU A 137 -4.95 7.34 -12.76
C GLU A 137 -4.57 5.87 -12.81
N VAL A 138 -5.49 5.02 -13.28
CA VAL A 138 -5.20 3.60 -13.51
C VAL A 138 -4.25 3.49 -14.68
N ILE A 139 -3.06 2.97 -14.44
CA ILE A 139 -2.05 2.73 -15.47
C ILE A 139 -2.03 1.27 -15.93
N ARG A 140 -2.57 0.37 -15.12
CA ARG A 140 -2.67 -1.05 -15.43
C ARG A 140 -3.73 -1.72 -14.57
N GLU A 141 -4.44 -2.67 -15.16
CA GLU A 141 -5.24 -3.67 -14.47
C GLU A 141 -4.58 -5.03 -14.64
N ASP A 142 -4.48 -5.80 -13.57
CA ASP A 142 -3.85 -7.12 -13.55
C ASP A 142 -4.56 -8.01 -12.52
N ARG A 143 -4.02 -9.18 -12.23
CA ARG A 143 -4.46 -10.06 -11.14
C ARG A 143 -3.30 -10.35 -10.20
N VAL A 144 -3.59 -10.47 -8.91
CA VAL A 144 -2.56 -10.82 -7.90
C VAL A 144 -1.95 -12.19 -8.18
N THR A 145 -2.79 -13.15 -8.59
CA THR A 145 -2.43 -14.46 -9.13
C THR A 145 -3.39 -14.79 -10.26
N ALA A 146 -3.12 -15.81 -11.09
CA ALA A 146 -3.97 -16.17 -12.22
C ALA A 146 -5.46 -16.29 -11.85
N ASP A 147 -5.75 -16.93 -10.69
CA ASP A 147 -7.11 -17.10 -10.16
C ASP A 147 -7.41 -16.12 -8.99
N GLY A 148 -6.55 -15.12 -8.78
CA GLY A 148 -6.66 -14.16 -7.70
C GLY A 148 -7.59 -13.00 -8.02
N PRO A 149 -7.79 -12.11 -7.02
CA PRO A 149 -8.58 -10.91 -7.22
C PRO A 149 -7.92 -9.97 -8.24
N PRO A 150 -8.71 -9.15 -8.94
CA PRO A 150 -8.17 -8.08 -9.76
C PRO A 150 -7.40 -7.08 -8.90
N ILE A 151 -6.42 -6.44 -9.50
CA ILE A 151 -5.63 -5.38 -8.89
C ILE A 151 -5.47 -4.24 -9.88
N TRP A 152 -5.73 -3.03 -9.42
CA TRP A 152 -5.54 -1.81 -10.20
C TRP A 152 -4.29 -1.09 -9.70
N LEU A 153 -3.33 -0.91 -10.61
CA LEU A 153 -2.14 -0.12 -10.37
C LEU A 153 -2.42 1.32 -10.78
N MET A 154 -2.20 2.25 -9.86
CA MET A 154 -2.53 3.64 -10.07
C MET A 154 -1.29 4.52 -9.91
N TRP A 155 -1.17 5.50 -10.78
CA TRP A 155 -0.07 6.45 -10.82
C TRP A 155 -0.57 7.89 -10.76
N ARG A 156 0.05 8.70 -9.91
CA ARG A 156 -0.07 10.14 -9.90
C ARG A 156 1.22 10.74 -10.44
N PRO A 157 1.19 11.45 -11.58
CA PRO A 157 2.39 12.10 -12.11
C PRO A 157 2.86 13.23 -11.18
N PRO A 158 4.17 13.57 -11.21
CA PRO A 158 4.62 14.83 -10.61
C PRO A 158 3.97 16.01 -11.35
N PRO A 159 3.83 17.17 -10.70
CA PRO A 159 3.38 18.38 -11.39
C PRO A 159 4.37 18.77 -12.50
N LEU A 160 3.85 19.38 -13.54
CA LEU A 160 4.62 19.92 -14.68
C LEU A 160 5.61 21.00 -14.25
#